data_e1464f6f5cfb80df2ba46ea6d3a04402
#
_entry.id   e1464f6f5cfb80df2ba46ea6d3a04402
#
_cell.length_a   1.000
_cell.length_b   1.000
_cell.length_c   1.000
_cell.angle_alpha   90.00
_cell.angle_beta   90.00
_cell.angle_gamma   90.00
#
_symmetry.space_group_name_H-M   'P 1'
#
loop_
_entity.id
_entity.type
_entity.pdbx_description
1 polymer ?
#
loop_
_entity_poly.entity_id
_entity_poly.type
_entity_poly.pdbx_seq_one_letter_code
_entity_poly.pdbx_strand_id
1 'polypeptide(L)'
;MLETLTRGFGAARERLQGVRELSDENVSQALADVRASLLEADVDFAVVKDFLARVRERALGEKVKTKIRDKSGRVLRATPGQHFISICQDELIKLMGPVDTKLSRDPRGVTSVMLLGLQGVGKTTVAAKLAKHLQRQGKKVLLVAADIYRPAAVLQLQQLGARIDVEVHAGATGDSAPSICKAAAERARKQGFDAIVYDTAGRLAIDEELMQELAEVRTLVAPANTLLVCDALMGRDAVNVAQAFSERLTLDGLILTKLDGDARGGAALAVKAVTGVPIKFLGTGEAVDRIETFRPEGMASRILGMGDIVGLVEDFEQVVDEREAEEAEEDAERILRGNFGMDDLLKQLRMIQRLGPLRDVMAKMPGFGKVAEHVDEGELGKVEAMIQSMTKAERRDPECIDRSRASRIARGSGRQQSEVVDLVKRFRQMRELMAAIGGDGGAGLLSRMPGMNRLAGAGGIDPSMLAGLGGPTGRARTLSATAEARRRQQAKKKRKDANKARKKGRRR
;
A
#
# COMPACT_ATOMS: atom_id res chain seq x y z
N MET A 1 -1.42 3.09 7.15
CA MET A 1 -0.11 3.54 6.64
C MET A 1 -0.22 4.94 6.10
N LEU A 2 0.59 5.89 6.54
CA LEU A 2 0.63 7.30 6.07
C LEU A 2 -0.66 8.13 6.31
N GLU A 3 -1.55 7.72 7.19
CA GLU A 3 -2.89 8.32 7.39
C GLU A 3 -2.82 9.79 7.82
N THR A 4 -1.87 10.13 8.70
CA THR A 4 -1.66 11.51 9.17
C THR A 4 -1.32 12.45 8.02
N LEU A 5 -0.37 12.06 7.18
CA LEU A 5 0.03 12.85 6.01
C LEU A 5 -1.11 12.94 4.98
N THR A 6 -1.71 11.81 4.63
CA THR A 6 -2.83 11.75 3.66
C THR A 6 -4.00 12.63 4.09
N ARG A 7 -4.31 12.68 5.39
CA ARG A 7 -5.36 13.54 5.94
C ARG A 7 -5.07 15.02 5.72
N GLY A 8 -3.85 15.48 5.99
CA GLY A 8 -3.50 16.90 5.82
C GLY A 8 -3.48 17.34 4.36
N PHE A 9 -2.90 16.54 3.47
CA PHE A 9 -2.94 16.85 2.03
C PHE A 9 -4.38 16.75 1.46
N GLY A 10 -5.19 15.82 1.98
CA GLY A 10 -6.60 15.72 1.66
C GLY A 10 -7.39 16.97 2.06
N ALA A 11 -7.20 17.47 3.30
CA ALA A 11 -7.81 18.70 3.79
C ALA A 11 -7.41 19.92 2.93
N ALA A 12 -6.13 20.06 2.61
CA ALA A 12 -5.62 21.11 1.72
C ALA A 12 -6.29 21.05 0.33
N ARG A 13 -6.45 19.83 -0.24
CA ARG A 13 -7.15 19.64 -1.51
C ARG A 13 -8.62 20.02 -1.44
N GLU A 14 -9.33 19.62 -0.38
CA GLU A 14 -10.75 19.94 -0.18
C GLU A 14 -10.96 21.45 -0.03
N ARG A 15 -10.08 22.14 0.68
CA ARG A 15 -10.11 23.58 0.86
C ARG A 15 -9.98 24.35 -0.46
N LEU A 16 -9.24 23.80 -1.42
CA LEU A 16 -9.07 24.38 -2.76
C LEU A 16 -10.12 23.89 -3.78
N GLN A 17 -11.12 23.11 -3.36
CA GLN A 17 -12.23 22.73 -4.23
C GLN A 17 -13.12 23.96 -4.51
N GLY A 18 -13.42 24.19 -5.80
CA GLY A 18 -14.26 25.31 -6.22
C GLY A 18 -13.55 26.67 -6.30
N VAL A 19 -12.29 26.75 -5.90
CA VAL A 19 -11.45 27.95 -6.06
C VAL A 19 -11.14 28.17 -7.54
N ARG A 20 -11.20 29.41 -8.00
CA ARG A 20 -10.96 29.76 -9.42
C ARG A 20 -9.49 30.03 -9.74
N GLU A 21 -8.73 30.51 -8.74
CA GLU A 21 -7.30 30.83 -8.86
C GLU A 21 -6.57 30.57 -7.53
N LEU A 22 -5.26 30.37 -7.58
CA LEU A 22 -4.41 30.23 -6.40
C LEU A 22 -3.99 31.63 -5.94
N SER A 23 -4.71 32.19 -4.96
CA SER A 23 -4.33 33.43 -4.28
C SER A 23 -3.44 33.11 -3.09
N ASP A 24 -2.68 34.13 -2.62
CA ASP A 24 -1.81 33.97 -1.45
C ASP A 24 -2.58 33.53 -0.20
N GLU A 25 -3.81 34.02 -0.03
CA GLU A 25 -4.65 33.68 1.10
C GLU A 25 -5.07 32.20 1.09
N ASN A 26 -5.63 31.71 -0.02
CA ASN A 26 -6.12 30.32 -0.09
C ASN A 26 -4.97 29.30 -0.12
N VAL A 27 -3.82 29.64 -0.73
CA VAL A 27 -2.60 28.84 -0.69
C VAL A 27 -2.05 28.78 0.73
N SER A 28 -1.99 29.90 1.46
CA SER A 28 -1.50 29.93 2.85
C SER A 28 -2.37 29.08 3.79
N GLN A 29 -3.69 29.12 3.61
CA GLN A 29 -4.62 28.26 4.38
C GLN A 29 -4.43 26.77 4.08
N ALA A 30 -4.27 26.39 2.80
CA ALA A 30 -4.00 25.00 2.41
C ALA A 30 -2.64 24.52 2.95
N LEU A 31 -1.61 25.38 2.90
CA LEU A 31 -0.30 25.07 3.45
C LEU A 31 -0.29 24.94 4.98
N ALA A 32 -1.21 25.61 5.69
CA ALA A 32 -1.36 25.42 7.14
C ALA A 32 -1.80 23.99 7.50
N ASP A 33 -2.75 23.42 6.74
CA ASP A 33 -3.19 22.03 6.92
C ASP A 33 -2.05 21.03 6.63
N VAL A 34 -1.29 21.26 5.55
CA VAL A 34 -0.11 20.45 5.19
C VAL A 34 0.97 20.55 6.27
N ARG A 35 1.25 21.77 6.77
CA ARG A 35 2.22 21.99 7.85
C ARG A 35 1.86 21.21 9.10
N ALA A 36 0.60 21.31 9.52
CA ALA A 36 0.13 20.61 10.72
C ALA A 36 0.35 19.09 10.59
N SER A 37 -0.01 18.50 9.44
CA SER A 37 0.14 17.06 9.22
C SER A 37 1.60 16.60 9.12
N LEU A 38 2.48 17.40 8.50
CA LEU A 38 3.91 17.08 8.44
C LEU A 38 4.56 17.10 9.82
N LEU A 39 4.22 18.09 10.68
CA LEU A 39 4.72 18.18 12.06
C LEU A 39 4.12 17.07 12.93
N GLU A 40 2.83 16.75 12.80
CA GLU A 40 2.19 15.62 13.50
C GLU A 40 2.81 14.28 13.08
N ALA A 41 3.32 14.18 11.85
CA ALA A 41 4.06 13.03 11.35
C ALA A 41 5.55 12.98 11.78
N ASP A 42 5.98 13.81 12.70
CA ASP A 42 7.37 13.90 13.18
C ASP A 42 8.41 14.28 12.10
N VAL A 43 8.00 14.96 11.03
CA VAL A 43 8.97 15.50 10.05
C VAL A 43 9.74 16.66 10.68
N ASP A 44 11.04 16.73 10.43
CA ASP A 44 11.89 17.80 10.96
C ASP A 44 11.40 19.20 10.54
N PHE A 45 11.45 20.15 11.48
CA PHE A 45 10.92 21.50 11.28
C PHE A 45 11.58 22.26 10.13
N ALA A 46 12.90 22.11 9.95
CA ALA A 46 13.61 22.79 8.87
C ALA A 46 13.17 22.22 7.50
N VAL A 47 13.03 20.89 7.42
CA VAL A 47 12.53 20.19 6.23
C VAL A 47 11.11 20.65 5.89
N VAL A 48 10.22 20.75 6.89
CA VAL A 48 8.84 21.24 6.70
C VAL A 48 8.84 22.68 6.20
N LYS A 49 9.63 23.57 6.83
CA LYS A 49 9.73 24.97 6.44
C LYS A 49 10.17 25.15 4.99
N ASP A 50 11.22 24.44 4.58
CA ASP A 50 11.76 24.51 3.23
C ASP A 50 10.79 23.95 2.19
N PHE A 51 10.14 22.83 2.50
CA PHE A 51 9.10 22.26 1.65
C PHE A 51 7.95 23.23 1.40
N LEU A 52 7.39 23.81 2.47
CA LEU A 52 6.27 24.76 2.37
C LEU A 52 6.67 26.03 1.62
N ALA A 53 7.88 26.53 1.79
CA ALA A 53 8.39 27.69 1.07
C ALA A 53 8.44 27.43 -0.43
N ARG A 54 9.00 26.28 -0.86
CA ARG A 54 9.05 25.88 -2.28
C ARG A 54 7.66 25.67 -2.89
N VAL A 55 6.75 25.00 -2.17
CA VAL A 55 5.38 24.81 -2.65
C VAL A 55 4.68 26.16 -2.81
N ARG A 56 4.81 27.08 -1.85
CA ARG A 56 4.21 28.43 -1.91
C ARG A 56 4.75 29.21 -3.10
N GLU A 57 6.06 29.26 -3.28
CA GLU A 57 6.71 29.99 -4.39
C GLU A 57 6.19 29.48 -5.75
N ARG A 58 6.14 28.16 -5.94
CA ARG A 58 5.64 27.58 -7.18
C ARG A 58 4.14 27.79 -7.37
N ALA A 59 3.34 27.63 -6.30
CA ALA A 59 1.89 27.78 -6.38
C ALA A 59 1.45 29.21 -6.75
N LEU A 60 2.21 30.23 -6.32
CA LEU A 60 1.94 31.63 -6.63
C LEU A 60 2.65 32.12 -7.92
N GLY A 61 3.79 31.50 -8.27
CA GLY A 61 4.58 31.89 -9.45
C GLY A 61 4.14 31.21 -10.75
N GLU A 62 3.56 30.04 -10.67
CA GLU A 62 3.15 29.28 -11.86
C GLU A 62 1.71 29.61 -12.28
N LYS A 63 1.52 30.02 -13.55
CA LYS A 63 0.17 30.16 -14.10
C LYS A 63 -0.50 28.80 -14.21
N VAL A 64 -1.69 28.66 -13.64
CA VAL A 64 -2.47 27.41 -13.72
C VAL A 64 -2.72 27.06 -15.19
N LYS A 65 -2.15 25.97 -15.66
CA LYS A 65 -2.43 25.44 -17.01
C LYS A 65 -3.81 24.78 -17.00
N THR A 66 -4.85 25.61 -17.20
CA THR A 66 -6.26 25.16 -17.17
C THR A 66 -6.63 24.19 -18.30
N LYS A 67 -5.78 24.05 -19.31
CA LYS A 67 -6.02 23.16 -20.45
C LYS A 67 -4.80 22.29 -20.68
N ILE A 68 -4.91 21.01 -20.33
CA ILE A 68 -3.91 19.97 -20.61
C ILE A 68 -4.50 19.11 -21.74
N ARG A 69 -3.76 18.90 -22.84
CA ARG A 69 -4.14 17.91 -23.85
C ARG A 69 -3.55 16.56 -23.46
N ASP A 70 -4.40 15.56 -23.34
CA ASP A 70 -3.93 14.18 -23.18
C ASP A 70 -3.36 13.64 -24.50
N LYS A 71 -2.77 12.43 -24.46
CA LYS A 71 -2.24 11.74 -25.65
C LYS A 71 -3.32 11.45 -26.72
N SER A 72 -4.60 11.49 -26.34
CA SER A 72 -5.75 11.30 -27.24
C SER A 72 -6.29 12.62 -27.81
N GLY A 73 -5.67 13.76 -27.47
CA GLY A 73 -6.07 15.10 -27.95
C GLY A 73 -7.24 15.71 -27.17
N ARG A 74 -7.75 15.04 -26.13
CA ARG A 74 -8.82 15.59 -25.28
C ARG A 74 -8.27 16.70 -24.39
N VAL A 75 -8.99 17.80 -24.30
CA VAL A 75 -8.65 18.91 -23.42
C VAL A 75 -9.17 18.60 -22.01
N LEU A 76 -8.28 18.22 -21.13
CA LEU A 76 -8.57 18.12 -19.68
C LEU A 76 -8.40 19.51 -19.06
N ARG A 77 -9.37 19.93 -18.24
CA ARG A 77 -9.28 21.17 -17.47
C ARG A 77 -8.76 20.82 -16.07
N ALA A 78 -7.53 21.20 -15.78
CA ALA A 78 -7.00 21.11 -14.42
C ALA A 78 -7.63 22.20 -13.54
N THR A 79 -8.10 21.84 -12.36
CA THR A 79 -8.54 22.82 -11.36
C THR A 79 -7.33 23.39 -10.62
N PRO A 80 -7.41 24.59 -10.03
CA PRO A 80 -6.33 25.14 -9.18
C PRO A 80 -5.92 24.19 -8.05
N GLY A 81 -6.87 23.50 -7.42
CA GLY A 81 -6.58 22.49 -6.40
C GLY A 81 -5.79 21.29 -6.95
N GLN A 82 -6.09 20.83 -8.16
CA GLN A 82 -5.31 19.75 -8.81
C GLN A 82 -3.87 20.23 -9.14
N HIS A 83 -3.73 21.47 -9.59
CA HIS A 83 -2.41 22.05 -9.84
C HIS A 83 -1.59 22.17 -8.54
N PHE A 84 -2.19 22.64 -7.44
CA PHE A 84 -1.54 22.70 -6.13
C PHE A 84 -1.07 21.31 -5.67
N ILE A 85 -1.91 20.28 -5.79
CA ILE A 85 -1.53 18.89 -5.44
C ILE A 85 -0.40 18.37 -6.33
N SER A 86 -0.39 18.70 -7.62
CA SER A 86 0.73 18.34 -8.50
C SER A 86 2.05 19.01 -8.08
N ILE A 87 2.01 20.29 -7.66
CA ILE A 87 3.19 20.97 -7.10
C ILE A 87 3.66 20.27 -5.83
N CYS A 88 2.74 19.92 -4.92
CA CYS A 88 3.08 19.16 -3.71
C CYS A 88 3.71 17.80 -4.04
N GLN A 89 3.19 17.09 -5.06
CA GLN A 89 3.74 15.82 -5.51
C GLN A 89 5.18 15.98 -6.00
N ASP A 90 5.43 16.94 -6.88
CA ASP A 90 6.78 17.21 -7.40
C ASP A 90 7.77 17.55 -6.29
N GLU A 91 7.36 18.38 -5.32
CA GLU A 91 8.23 18.77 -4.20
C GLU A 91 8.46 17.61 -3.22
N LEU A 92 7.47 16.72 -2.99
CA LEU A 92 7.65 15.48 -2.23
C LEU A 92 8.65 14.55 -2.94
N ILE A 93 8.50 14.35 -4.26
CA ILE A 93 9.43 13.53 -5.05
C ILE A 93 10.85 14.09 -4.95
N LYS A 94 11.04 15.40 -5.09
CA LYS A 94 12.37 16.04 -4.94
C LYS A 94 12.95 15.88 -3.54
N LEU A 95 12.12 15.95 -2.51
CA LEU A 95 12.53 15.78 -1.11
C LEU A 95 13.06 14.36 -0.87
N MET A 96 12.41 13.35 -1.46
CA MET A 96 12.76 11.93 -1.32
C MET A 96 13.76 11.43 -2.37
N GLY A 97 13.87 12.07 -3.52
CA GLY A 97 14.67 11.63 -4.66
C GLY A 97 15.81 12.58 -5.04
N PRO A 98 16.54 12.31 -6.15
CA PRO A 98 16.55 11.05 -6.90
C PRO A 98 17.17 9.90 -6.10
N VAL A 99 16.74 8.66 -6.39
CA VAL A 99 17.21 7.46 -5.69
C VAL A 99 17.69 6.42 -6.69
N ASP A 100 18.94 6.00 -6.54
CA ASP A 100 19.41 4.76 -7.16
C ASP A 100 19.16 3.60 -6.20
N THR A 101 18.08 2.87 -6.44
CA THR A 101 17.68 1.72 -5.62
C THR A 101 18.42 0.44 -5.95
N LYS A 102 19.18 0.42 -7.07
CA LYS A 102 19.94 -0.75 -7.47
C LYS A 102 21.05 -1.07 -6.46
N LEU A 103 21.23 -2.34 -6.20
CA LEU A 103 22.38 -2.81 -5.45
C LEU A 103 23.63 -2.80 -6.35
N SER A 104 24.68 -2.17 -5.87
CA SER A 104 25.99 -2.14 -6.55
C SER A 104 26.55 -3.56 -6.61
N ARG A 105 27.07 -3.94 -7.76
CA ARG A 105 27.80 -5.21 -7.91
C ARG A 105 29.26 -5.01 -7.52
N ASP A 106 29.81 -5.96 -6.77
CA ASP A 106 31.24 -6.01 -6.52
C ASP A 106 31.97 -6.33 -7.85
N PRO A 107 33.07 -5.63 -8.17
CA PRO A 107 33.90 -5.97 -9.31
C PRO A 107 34.39 -7.44 -9.32
N ARG A 108 34.40 -8.06 -8.15
CA ARG A 108 34.74 -9.49 -7.95
C ARG A 108 33.59 -10.46 -8.26
N GLY A 109 32.45 -9.99 -8.72
CA GLY A 109 31.33 -10.79 -9.22
C GLY A 109 30.24 -11.10 -8.21
N VAL A 110 30.47 -10.97 -6.91
CA VAL A 110 29.46 -11.25 -5.85
C VAL A 110 28.83 -9.95 -5.37
N THR A 111 27.50 -9.82 -5.45
CA THR A 111 26.79 -8.68 -4.86
C THR A 111 26.77 -8.83 -3.34
N SER A 112 27.57 -8.04 -2.63
CA SER A 112 27.66 -8.09 -1.16
C SER A 112 26.84 -6.97 -0.52
N VAL A 113 26.06 -7.32 0.52
CA VAL A 113 25.23 -6.39 1.29
C VAL A 113 25.52 -6.59 2.77
N MET A 114 25.92 -5.52 3.45
CA MET A 114 26.10 -5.48 4.90
C MET A 114 24.95 -4.69 5.53
N LEU A 115 24.20 -5.32 6.43
CA LEU A 115 23.09 -4.69 7.14
C LEU A 115 23.58 -4.15 8.48
N LEU A 116 23.33 -2.86 8.71
CA LEU A 116 23.64 -2.14 9.96
C LEU A 116 22.33 -1.73 10.66
N GLY A 117 22.41 -1.38 11.93
CA GLY A 117 21.30 -0.78 12.67
C GLY A 117 21.20 -1.24 14.12
N LEU A 118 20.33 -0.60 14.89
CA LEU A 118 20.11 -0.90 16.30
C LEU A 118 19.40 -2.26 16.48
N GLN A 119 19.38 -2.70 17.74
CA GLN A 119 18.64 -3.91 18.11
C GLN A 119 17.13 -3.70 17.91
N GLY A 120 16.43 -4.74 17.44
CA GLY A 120 14.96 -4.73 17.28
C GLY A 120 14.42 -4.01 16.04
N VAL A 121 15.28 -3.35 15.24
CA VAL A 121 14.85 -2.69 13.98
C VAL A 121 14.51 -3.66 12.85
N GLY A 122 14.77 -4.96 13.03
CA GLY A 122 14.39 -5.99 12.05
C GLY A 122 15.48 -6.43 11.09
N LYS A 123 16.79 -6.24 11.38
CA LYS A 123 17.91 -6.63 10.51
C LYS A 123 17.84 -8.07 10.04
N THR A 124 17.71 -9.02 10.96
CA THR A 124 17.62 -10.47 10.65
C THR A 124 16.44 -10.79 9.72
N THR A 125 15.29 -10.17 9.96
CA THR A 125 14.12 -10.32 9.09
C THR A 125 14.38 -9.69 7.71
N VAL A 126 15.01 -8.52 7.66
CA VAL A 126 15.40 -7.83 6.41
C VAL A 126 16.41 -8.65 5.64
N ALA A 127 17.38 -9.29 6.31
CA ALA A 127 18.34 -10.18 5.64
C ALA A 127 17.62 -11.29 4.87
N ALA A 128 16.65 -11.97 5.51
CA ALA A 128 15.87 -13.00 4.84
C ALA A 128 14.98 -12.44 3.71
N LYS A 129 14.32 -11.29 3.93
CA LYS A 129 13.51 -10.62 2.90
C LYS A 129 14.33 -10.23 1.67
N LEU A 130 15.51 -9.64 1.89
CA LEU A 130 16.42 -9.25 0.82
C LEU A 130 16.95 -10.47 0.08
N ALA A 131 17.31 -11.55 0.81
CA ALA A 131 17.72 -12.81 0.19
C ALA A 131 16.60 -13.38 -0.70
N LYS A 132 15.35 -13.38 -0.23
CA LYS A 132 14.21 -13.83 -1.03
C LYS A 132 13.97 -12.96 -2.25
N HIS A 133 14.10 -11.64 -2.11
CA HIS A 133 14.00 -10.69 -3.23
C HIS A 133 15.08 -10.95 -4.29
N LEU A 134 16.33 -11.18 -3.87
CA LEU A 134 17.43 -11.50 -4.78
C LEU A 134 17.27 -12.89 -5.43
N GLN A 135 16.75 -13.89 -4.68
CA GLN A 135 16.45 -15.23 -5.20
C GLN A 135 15.39 -15.17 -6.32
N ARG A 136 14.35 -14.33 -6.17
CA ARG A 136 13.35 -14.10 -7.24
C ARG A 136 13.97 -13.51 -8.51
N GLN A 137 15.08 -12.81 -8.40
CA GLN A 137 15.87 -12.31 -9.55
C GLN A 137 16.81 -13.38 -10.13
N GLY A 138 16.68 -14.65 -9.74
CA GLY A 138 17.51 -15.76 -10.20
C GLY A 138 18.90 -15.83 -9.58
N LYS A 139 19.17 -15.10 -8.47
CA LYS A 139 20.50 -15.09 -7.83
C LYS A 139 20.61 -16.19 -6.78
N LYS A 140 21.75 -16.88 -6.76
CA LYS A 140 22.13 -17.79 -5.68
C LYS A 140 22.67 -16.97 -4.51
N VAL A 141 21.96 -16.97 -3.36
CA VAL A 141 22.23 -16.08 -2.22
C VAL A 141 22.77 -16.86 -1.04
N LEU A 142 23.76 -16.28 -0.33
CA LEU A 142 24.27 -16.76 0.96
C LEU A 142 23.90 -15.75 2.06
N LEU A 143 23.24 -16.20 3.12
CA LEU A 143 23.03 -15.42 4.35
C LEU A 143 24.18 -15.69 5.32
N VAL A 144 24.58 -14.66 6.07
CA VAL A 144 25.67 -14.76 7.06
C VAL A 144 25.17 -14.30 8.42
N ALA A 145 25.23 -15.20 9.42
CA ALA A 145 24.85 -14.92 10.80
C ALA A 145 26.05 -14.33 11.57
N ALA A 146 26.21 -13.02 11.52
CA ALA A 146 27.30 -12.30 12.19
C ALA A 146 26.86 -11.63 13.52
N ASP A 147 25.58 -11.77 13.97
CA ASP A 147 25.11 -11.37 15.28
C ASP A 147 25.45 -12.47 16.32
N ILE A 148 26.71 -12.52 16.74
CA ILE A 148 27.22 -13.54 17.65
C ILE A 148 26.82 -13.31 19.11
N TYR A 149 26.40 -12.09 19.47
CA TYR A 149 26.02 -11.73 20.84
C TYR A 149 24.65 -12.24 21.21
N ARG A 150 23.85 -12.65 20.22
CA ARG A 150 22.50 -13.15 20.39
C ARG A 150 22.35 -14.54 19.76
N PRO A 151 22.59 -15.63 20.52
CA PRO A 151 22.46 -16.99 19.99
C PRO A 151 21.08 -17.27 19.34
N ALA A 152 20.02 -16.65 19.86
CA ALA A 152 18.69 -16.72 19.27
C ALA A 152 18.61 -16.08 17.88
N ALA A 153 19.41 -15.05 17.58
CA ALA A 153 19.42 -14.41 16.26
C ALA A 153 20.04 -15.34 15.17
N VAL A 154 21.11 -16.05 15.53
CA VAL A 154 21.71 -17.06 14.64
C VAL A 154 20.70 -18.15 14.29
N LEU A 155 20.02 -18.71 15.31
CA LEU A 155 18.97 -19.71 15.11
C LEU A 155 17.79 -19.16 14.29
N GLN A 156 17.38 -17.93 14.56
CA GLN A 156 16.32 -17.25 13.82
C GLN A 156 16.67 -17.10 12.34
N LEU A 157 17.90 -16.67 12.02
CA LEU A 157 18.35 -16.54 10.64
C LEU A 157 18.41 -17.89 9.94
N GLN A 158 18.88 -18.95 10.63
CA GLN A 158 18.88 -20.32 10.09
C GLN A 158 17.47 -20.83 9.79
N GLN A 159 16.50 -20.60 10.69
CA GLN A 159 15.09 -20.96 10.47
C GLN A 159 14.48 -20.19 9.29
N LEU A 160 14.77 -18.89 9.19
CA LEU A 160 14.33 -18.07 8.07
C LEU A 160 14.96 -18.54 6.76
N GLY A 161 16.27 -18.82 6.75
CA GLY A 161 16.97 -19.36 5.58
C GLY A 161 16.37 -20.69 5.10
N ALA A 162 16.12 -21.63 6.02
CA ALA A 162 15.48 -22.89 5.70
C ALA A 162 14.05 -22.70 5.13
N ARG A 163 13.29 -21.75 5.68
CA ARG A 163 11.92 -21.43 5.20
C ARG A 163 11.88 -20.90 3.76
N ILE A 164 12.94 -20.20 3.33
CA ILE A 164 13.01 -19.60 1.99
C ILE A 164 13.95 -20.35 1.03
N ASP A 165 14.49 -21.49 1.47
CA ASP A 165 15.46 -22.31 0.73
C ASP A 165 16.71 -21.51 0.36
N VAL A 166 17.31 -20.85 1.36
CA VAL A 166 18.56 -20.08 1.23
C VAL A 166 19.57 -20.56 2.25
N GLU A 167 20.80 -20.83 1.81
CA GLU A 167 21.89 -21.27 2.67
C GLU A 167 22.31 -20.18 3.67
N VAL A 168 22.58 -20.61 4.92
CA VAL A 168 23.09 -19.74 5.99
C VAL A 168 24.49 -20.18 6.40
N HIS A 169 25.43 -19.24 6.42
CA HIS A 169 26.74 -19.42 7.01
C HIS A 169 26.73 -18.90 8.44
N ALA A 170 27.02 -19.76 9.39
CA ALA A 170 27.21 -19.39 10.79
C ALA A 170 28.63 -19.83 11.21
N GLY A 171 29.24 -19.09 12.12
CA GLY A 171 30.53 -19.45 12.71
C GLY A 171 30.42 -20.52 13.77
N ALA A 172 31.56 -21.03 14.21
CA ALA A 172 31.65 -21.89 15.37
C ALA A 172 31.57 -21.06 16.68
N THR A 173 31.31 -21.73 17.77
CA THR A 173 31.29 -21.07 19.08
C THR A 173 32.67 -20.48 19.40
N GLY A 174 32.74 -19.17 19.64
CA GLY A 174 33.97 -18.45 19.93
C GLY A 174 34.57 -17.69 18.73
N ASP A 175 34.04 -17.89 17.52
CA ASP A 175 34.45 -17.09 16.38
C ASP A 175 33.99 -15.62 16.53
N SER A 176 34.82 -14.69 16.07
CA SER A 176 34.47 -13.27 16.01
C SER A 176 33.65 -12.95 14.76
N ALA A 177 32.78 -11.92 14.84
CA ALA A 177 31.98 -11.48 13.70
C ALA A 177 32.82 -11.17 12.45
N PRO A 178 33.98 -10.48 12.54
CA PRO A 178 34.89 -10.29 11.40
C PRO A 178 35.41 -11.59 10.79
N SER A 179 35.76 -12.60 11.61
CA SER A 179 36.24 -13.90 11.09
C SER A 179 35.17 -14.67 10.35
N ILE A 180 33.94 -14.69 10.88
CA ILE A 180 32.77 -15.32 10.25
C ILE A 180 32.48 -14.68 8.89
N CYS A 181 32.45 -13.33 8.84
CA CYS A 181 32.19 -12.59 7.62
C CYS A 181 33.26 -12.86 6.54
N LYS A 182 34.55 -12.92 6.92
CA LYS A 182 35.66 -13.25 6.02
C LYS A 182 35.52 -14.66 5.46
N ALA A 183 35.30 -15.67 6.31
CA ALA A 183 35.11 -17.05 5.90
C ALA A 183 33.89 -17.21 4.96
N ALA A 184 32.78 -16.51 5.26
CA ALA A 184 31.60 -16.48 4.40
C ALA A 184 31.89 -15.87 3.02
N ALA A 185 32.66 -14.76 2.95
CA ALA A 185 33.05 -14.14 1.69
C ALA A 185 33.90 -15.07 0.83
N GLU A 186 34.82 -15.80 1.44
CA GLU A 186 35.65 -16.82 0.73
C GLU A 186 34.78 -17.99 0.25
N ARG A 187 33.85 -18.48 1.09
CA ARG A 187 32.91 -19.52 0.74
C ARG A 187 32.04 -19.11 -0.44
N ALA A 188 31.48 -17.87 -0.40
CA ALA A 188 30.63 -17.36 -1.46
C ALA A 188 31.31 -17.36 -2.83
N ARG A 189 32.59 -16.95 -2.88
CA ARG A 189 33.39 -16.98 -4.12
C ARG A 189 33.70 -18.41 -4.58
N LYS A 190 34.12 -19.30 -3.66
CA LYS A 190 34.48 -20.69 -4.00
C LYS A 190 33.29 -21.51 -4.50
N GLN A 191 32.10 -21.25 -3.97
CA GLN A 191 30.86 -22.03 -4.27
C GLN A 191 29.94 -21.34 -5.30
N GLY A 192 30.39 -20.23 -5.89
CA GLY A 192 29.68 -19.54 -6.97
C GLY A 192 28.31 -18.95 -6.52
N PHE A 193 28.30 -18.28 -5.37
CA PHE A 193 27.13 -17.47 -4.99
C PHE A 193 27.15 -16.13 -5.74
N ASP A 194 25.98 -15.67 -6.18
CA ASP A 194 25.81 -14.38 -6.86
C ASP A 194 25.66 -13.22 -5.88
N ALA A 195 25.15 -13.51 -4.67
CA ALA A 195 24.96 -12.51 -3.64
C ALA A 195 25.26 -13.06 -2.24
N ILE A 196 25.69 -12.17 -1.34
CA ILE A 196 25.92 -12.44 0.08
C ILE A 196 25.33 -11.33 0.92
N VAL A 197 24.57 -11.67 1.96
CA VAL A 197 23.94 -10.73 2.89
C VAL A 197 24.44 -11.00 4.30
N TYR A 198 25.12 -10.01 4.89
CA TYR A 198 25.65 -10.08 6.25
C TYR A 198 24.64 -9.49 7.22
N ASP A 199 24.09 -10.33 8.11
CA ASP A 199 23.27 -9.92 9.25
C ASP A 199 24.17 -9.62 10.44
N THR A 200 24.51 -8.35 10.66
CA THR A 200 25.45 -7.93 11.72
C THR A 200 24.74 -7.71 13.06
N ALA A 201 25.53 -7.67 14.12
CA ALA A 201 25.06 -7.35 15.44
C ALA A 201 24.34 -5.99 15.50
N GLY A 202 23.42 -5.84 16.44
CA GLY A 202 22.81 -4.58 16.79
C GLY A 202 22.74 -4.46 18.31
N ARG A 203 23.12 -3.31 18.84
CA ARG A 203 22.98 -2.96 20.26
C ARG A 203 21.82 -2.01 20.49
N LEU A 204 21.43 -1.82 21.74
CA LEU A 204 20.35 -0.90 22.12
C LEU A 204 20.69 0.57 21.86
N ALA A 205 21.98 0.90 21.89
CA ALA A 205 22.51 2.22 21.61
C ALA A 205 23.73 2.14 20.71
N ILE A 206 24.08 3.26 20.10
CA ILE A 206 25.32 3.40 19.34
C ILE A 206 26.46 3.62 20.31
N ASP A 207 27.31 2.60 20.47
CA ASP A 207 28.51 2.65 21.29
C ASP A 207 29.78 2.44 20.46
N GLU A 208 30.93 2.73 21.04
CA GLU A 208 32.22 2.68 20.34
C GLU A 208 32.60 1.25 19.93
N GLU A 209 32.32 0.24 20.79
CA GLU A 209 32.62 -1.16 20.49
C GLU A 209 31.85 -1.67 19.25
N LEU A 210 30.55 -1.35 19.19
CA LEU A 210 29.75 -1.70 18.01
C LEU A 210 30.32 -1.06 16.74
N MET A 211 30.65 0.23 16.82
CA MET A 211 31.14 0.96 15.65
C MET A 211 32.51 0.46 15.19
N GLN A 212 33.38 0.07 16.11
CA GLN A 212 34.68 -0.53 15.79
C GLN A 212 34.52 -1.90 15.12
N GLU A 213 33.67 -2.78 15.67
CA GLU A 213 33.39 -4.10 15.09
C GLU A 213 32.82 -3.97 13.66
N LEU A 214 31.84 -3.09 13.47
CA LEU A 214 31.24 -2.85 12.16
C LEU A 214 32.26 -2.27 11.16
N ALA A 215 33.15 -1.39 11.60
CA ALA A 215 34.22 -0.83 10.77
C ALA A 215 35.24 -1.91 10.39
N GLU A 216 35.59 -2.81 11.32
CA GLU A 216 36.47 -3.94 11.07
C GLU A 216 35.88 -4.93 10.04
N VAL A 217 34.63 -5.35 10.27
CA VAL A 217 33.89 -6.19 9.30
C VAL A 217 33.88 -5.53 7.93
N ARG A 218 33.51 -4.24 7.85
CA ARG A 218 33.47 -3.50 6.59
C ARG A 218 34.82 -3.47 5.89
N THR A 219 35.90 -3.27 6.63
CA THR A 219 37.27 -3.24 6.08
C THR A 219 37.68 -4.61 5.52
N LEU A 220 37.34 -5.69 6.24
CA LEU A 220 37.73 -7.06 5.86
C LEU A 220 36.95 -7.57 4.65
N VAL A 221 35.64 -7.35 4.59
CA VAL A 221 34.81 -7.91 3.51
C VAL A 221 34.60 -6.94 2.35
N ALA A 222 34.84 -5.64 2.56
CA ALA A 222 34.63 -4.54 1.61
C ALA A 222 33.30 -4.69 0.85
N PRO A 223 32.16 -4.61 1.56
CA PRO A 223 30.86 -4.87 0.96
C PRO A 223 30.54 -3.82 -0.11
N ALA A 224 29.98 -4.25 -1.24
CA ALA A 224 29.56 -3.36 -2.31
C ALA A 224 28.36 -2.46 -1.89
N ASN A 225 27.63 -2.87 -0.86
CA ASN A 225 26.50 -2.12 -0.32
C ASN A 225 26.50 -2.21 1.21
N THR A 226 26.54 -1.06 1.86
CA THR A 226 26.38 -0.91 3.31
C THR A 226 25.03 -0.25 3.57
N LEU A 227 24.05 -1.02 4.05
CA LEU A 227 22.67 -0.55 4.21
C LEU A 227 22.32 -0.45 5.69
N LEU A 228 21.86 0.71 6.11
CA LEU A 228 21.33 0.92 7.47
C LEU A 228 19.85 0.59 7.52
N VAL A 229 19.47 -0.29 8.43
CA VAL A 229 18.08 -0.67 8.72
C VAL A 229 17.56 0.21 9.85
N CYS A 230 16.49 0.96 9.57
CA CYS A 230 15.81 1.82 10.53
C CYS A 230 14.34 1.40 10.66
N ASP A 231 13.83 1.49 11.87
CA ASP A 231 12.42 1.28 12.17
C ASP A 231 11.64 2.58 11.93
N ALA A 232 10.67 2.56 11.02
CA ALA A 232 9.87 3.74 10.69
C ALA A 232 9.02 4.24 11.88
N LEU A 233 8.67 3.35 12.82
CA LEU A 233 7.92 3.71 14.03
C LEU A 233 8.71 4.62 14.98
N MET A 234 10.05 4.65 14.86
CA MET A 234 10.90 5.53 15.66
C MET A 234 10.75 7.01 15.28
N GLY A 235 10.09 7.33 14.16
CA GLY A 235 9.88 8.71 13.74
C GLY A 235 11.19 9.50 13.64
N ARG A 236 11.31 10.56 14.41
CA ARG A 236 12.51 11.42 14.45
C ARG A 236 13.77 10.71 14.95
N ASP A 237 13.65 9.72 15.84
CA ASP A 237 14.80 8.98 16.32
C ASP A 237 15.46 8.14 15.23
N ALA A 238 14.72 7.68 14.23
CA ALA A 238 15.30 7.04 13.06
C ALA A 238 16.24 7.97 12.27
N VAL A 239 15.92 9.27 12.22
CA VAL A 239 16.76 10.31 11.61
C VAL A 239 18.05 10.49 12.40
N ASN A 240 17.95 10.60 13.74
CA ASN A 240 19.09 10.76 14.63
C ASN A 240 20.04 9.56 14.52
N VAL A 241 19.49 8.35 14.51
CA VAL A 241 20.26 7.11 14.32
C VAL A 241 20.96 7.10 12.96
N ALA A 242 20.26 7.42 11.89
CA ALA A 242 20.83 7.43 10.54
C ALA A 242 21.95 8.48 10.43
N GLN A 243 21.80 9.64 11.04
CA GLN A 243 22.84 10.66 11.10
C GLN A 243 24.08 10.18 11.85
N ALA A 244 23.92 9.62 13.06
CA ALA A 244 25.04 9.12 13.85
C ALA A 244 25.81 7.97 13.18
N PHE A 245 25.13 7.08 12.45
CA PHE A 245 25.79 6.07 11.63
C PHE A 245 26.51 6.67 10.43
N SER A 246 25.91 7.66 9.76
CA SER A 246 26.50 8.30 8.57
C SER A 246 27.76 9.12 8.86
N GLU A 247 27.88 9.64 10.08
CA GLU A 247 29.07 10.36 10.54
C GLU A 247 30.29 9.43 10.72
N ARG A 248 30.08 8.14 11.00
CA ARG A 248 31.14 7.17 11.29
C ARG A 248 31.36 6.16 10.19
N LEU A 249 30.33 5.81 9.44
CA LEU A 249 30.40 4.80 8.37
C LEU A 249 29.76 5.37 7.10
N THR A 250 30.40 5.12 5.94
CA THR A 250 29.79 5.45 4.66
C THR A 250 28.61 4.52 4.42
N LEU A 251 27.43 5.09 4.27
CA LEU A 251 26.18 4.37 3.98
C LEU A 251 25.84 4.50 2.50
N ASP A 252 25.53 3.38 1.86
CA ASP A 252 25.10 3.33 0.46
C ASP A 252 23.58 3.41 0.31
N GLY A 253 22.86 3.27 1.43
CA GLY A 253 21.42 3.38 1.45
C GLY A 253 20.79 2.99 2.79
N LEU A 254 19.48 3.20 2.86
CA LEU A 254 18.64 2.92 4.01
C LEU A 254 17.57 1.89 3.64
N ILE A 255 17.18 1.10 4.64
CA ILE A 255 16.00 0.23 4.58
C ILE A 255 15.08 0.65 5.74
N LEU A 256 13.86 1.09 5.43
CA LEU A 256 12.86 1.41 6.43
C LEU A 256 11.97 0.19 6.66
N THR A 257 11.85 -0.23 7.92
CA THR A 257 11.03 -1.38 8.34
C THR A 257 9.77 -0.93 9.06
N LYS A 258 8.83 -1.85 9.25
CA LYS A 258 7.57 -1.66 10.00
C LYS A 258 6.70 -0.52 9.50
N LEU A 259 6.77 -0.23 8.20
CA LEU A 259 5.93 0.80 7.59
C LEU A 259 4.44 0.47 7.67
N ASP A 260 4.08 -0.81 7.76
CA ASP A 260 2.71 -1.29 7.94
C ASP A 260 2.08 -0.81 9.24
N GLY A 261 2.87 -0.65 10.31
CA GLY A 261 2.47 -0.05 11.58
C GLY A 261 2.58 1.47 11.64
N ASP A 262 3.23 2.12 10.67
CA ASP A 262 3.46 3.57 10.69
C ASP A 262 2.28 4.35 10.09
N ALA A 263 1.46 4.91 10.96
CA ALA A 263 0.38 5.83 10.57
C ALA A 263 0.90 7.24 10.24
N ARG A 264 2.12 7.60 10.68
CA ARG A 264 2.69 8.95 10.54
C ARG A 264 3.42 9.15 9.23
N GLY A 265 4.36 8.25 8.89
CA GLY A 265 5.11 8.24 7.62
C GLY A 265 6.21 9.30 7.49
N GLY A 266 6.47 10.05 8.55
CA GLY A 266 7.42 11.16 8.52
C GLY A 266 8.87 10.72 8.38
N ALA A 267 9.25 9.55 8.90
CA ALA A 267 10.60 9.03 8.81
C ALA A 267 11.08 8.91 7.35
N ALA A 268 10.22 8.44 6.45
CA ALA A 268 10.55 8.31 5.02
C ALA A 268 10.85 9.66 4.34
N LEU A 269 10.18 10.73 4.78
CA LEU A 269 10.41 12.08 4.26
C LEU A 269 11.68 12.73 4.86
N ALA A 270 11.88 12.55 6.18
CA ALA A 270 12.91 13.26 6.93
C ALA A 270 14.31 12.65 6.79
N VAL A 271 14.42 11.31 6.80
CA VAL A 271 15.73 10.63 6.86
C VAL A 271 16.63 11.04 5.71
N LYS A 272 16.14 10.99 4.47
CA LYS A 272 16.94 11.41 3.30
C LYS A 272 17.24 12.90 3.30
N ALA A 273 16.25 13.74 3.65
CA ALA A 273 16.43 15.19 3.66
C ALA A 273 17.52 15.64 4.64
N VAL A 274 17.63 14.95 5.79
CA VAL A 274 18.60 15.28 6.85
C VAL A 274 19.97 14.63 6.60
N THR A 275 20.00 13.35 6.19
CA THR A 275 21.25 12.58 6.08
C THR A 275 21.86 12.58 4.67
N GLY A 276 21.08 12.90 3.64
CA GLY A 276 21.47 12.75 2.25
C GLY A 276 21.51 11.29 1.75
N VAL A 277 21.39 10.30 2.67
CA VAL A 277 21.47 8.86 2.33
C VAL A 277 20.18 8.41 1.67
N PRO A 278 20.23 7.73 0.50
CA PRO A 278 19.02 7.30 -0.22
C PRO A 278 18.32 6.13 0.48
N ILE A 279 16.99 6.14 0.50
CA ILE A 279 16.20 4.97 0.86
C ILE A 279 16.21 4.01 -0.33
N LYS A 280 16.58 2.75 -0.12
CA LYS A 280 16.60 1.73 -1.19
C LYS A 280 15.43 0.76 -1.11
N PHE A 281 15.02 0.37 0.11
CA PHE A 281 13.95 -0.60 0.30
C PHE A 281 13.03 -0.20 1.45
N LEU A 282 11.78 -0.69 1.37
CA LEU A 282 10.75 -0.57 2.39
C LEU A 282 10.31 -1.95 2.85
N GLY A 283 10.26 -2.18 4.16
CA GLY A 283 9.62 -3.35 4.78
C GLY A 283 8.19 -3.01 5.15
N THR A 284 7.23 -3.67 4.49
CA THR A 284 5.80 -3.35 4.54
C THR A 284 4.97 -4.44 5.23
N GLY A 285 5.56 -5.22 6.12
CA GLY A 285 4.87 -6.27 6.87
C GLY A 285 5.81 -7.34 7.40
N GLU A 286 5.32 -8.32 8.14
CA GLU A 286 6.15 -9.36 8.78
C GLU A 286 6.60 -10.48 7.83
N ALA A 287 5.80 -10.82 6.82
CA ALA A 287 6.12 -11.90 5.90
C ALA A 287 7.40 -11.66 5.10
N VAL A 288 8.13 -12.72 4.76
CA VAL A 288 9.46 -12.64 4.11
C VAL A 288 9.44 -12.09 2.68
N ASP A 289 8.30 -12.04 2.05
CA ASP A 289 8.07 -11.46 0.73
C ASP A 289 7.67 -9.97 0.79
N ARG A 290 7.47 -9.42 1.99
CA ARG A 290 7.07 -8.04 2.22
C ARG A 290 8.27 -7.08 2.27
N ILE A 291 8.94 -6.92 1.14
CA ILE A 291 9.96 -5.91 0.88
C ILE A 291 9.70 -5.29 -0.49
N GLU A 292 9.67 -3.98 -0.55
CA GLU A 292 9.45 -3.22 -1.77
C GLU A 292 10.69 -2.36 -2.07
N THR A 293 11.01 -2.21 -3.35
CA THR A 293 11.99 -1.20 -3.80
C THR A 293 11.40 0.20 -3.58
N PHE A 294 12.17 1.10 -2.99
CA PHE A 294 11.69 2.45 -2.73
C PHE A 294 11.52 3.24 -4.04
N ARG A 295 10.35 3.84 -4.21
CA ARG A 295 10.02 4.72 -5.34
C ARG A 295 9.45 6.03 -4.82
N PRO A 296 10.16 7.18 -4.98
CA PRO A 296 9.68 8.48 -4.54
C PRO A 296 8.30 8.84 -5.09
N GLU A 297 8.04 8.52 -6.36
CA GLU A 297 6.77 8.77 -7.05
C GLU A 297 5.62 8.00 -6.42
N GLY A 298 5.83 6.71 -6.14
CA GLY A 298 4.84 5.85 -5.48
C GLY A 298 4.56 6.30 -4.06
N MET A 299 5.61 6.65 -3.31
CA MET A 299 5.46 7.17 -1.94
C MET A 299 4.73 8.52 -1.92
N ALA A 300 5.08 9.46 -2.80
CA ALA A 300 4.39 10.75 -2.91
C ALA A 300 2.90 10.56 -3.26
N SER A 301 2.60 9.65 -4.20
CA SER A 301 1.22 9.32 -4.58
C SER A 301 0.42 8.72 -3.41
N ARG A 302 1.03 7.84 -2.61
CA ARG A 302 0.41 7.28 -1.39
C ARG A 302 0.13 8.37 -0.36
N ILE A 303 1.09 9.28 -0.10
CA ILE A 303 0.94 10.41 0.82
C ILE A 303 -0.22 11.32 0.40
N LEU A 304 -0.36 11.58 -0.90
CA LEU A 304 -1.41 12.43 -1.46
C LEU A 304 -2.77 11.72 -1.58
N GLY A 305 -2.87 10.45 -1.18
CA GLY A 305 -4.09 9.65 -1.27
C GLY A 305 -4.50 9.30 -2.72
N MET A 306 -3.53 9.34 -3.65
CA MET A 306 -3.74 9.05 -5.07
C MET A 306 -3.49 7.57 -5.42
N GLY A 307 -3.09 6.76 -4.43
CA GLY A 307 -2.71 5.36 -4.62
C GLY A 307 -1.33 5.21 -5.27
N ASP A 308 -0.95 3.98 -5.58
CA ASP A 308 0.32 3.64 -6.25
C ASP A 308 0.08 2.57 -7.31
N ILE A 309 -0.46 2.99 -8.45
CA ILE A 309 -0.80 2.07 -9.54
C ILE A 309 0.44 1.38 -10.09
N VAL A 310 1.56 2.09 -10.23
CA VAL A 310 2.80 1.50 -10.75
C VAL A 310 3.31 0.40 -9.82
N GLY A 311 3.29 0.63 -8.48
CA GLY A 311 3.62 -0.40 -7.51
C GLY A 311 2.67 -1.59 -7.50
N LEU A 312 1.41 -1.36 -7.78
CA LEU A 312 0.43 -2.44 -7.91
C LEU A 312 0.71 -3.31 -9.16
N VAL A 313 1.08 -2.68 -10.28
CA VAL A 313 1.47 -3.40 -11.51
C VAL A 313 2.74 -4.21 -11.29
N GLU A 314 3.75 -3.63 -10.66
CA GLU A 314 5.00 -4.35 -10.34
C GLU A 314 4.75 -5.55 -9.39
N ASP A 315 3.89 -5.40 -8.37
CA ASP A 315 3.50 -6.52 -7.52
C ASP A 315 2.79 -7.62 -8.32
N PHE A 316 1.94 -7.23 -9.27
CA PHE A 316 1.23 -8.15 -10.14
C PHE A 316 2.21 -8.93 -11.04
N GLU A 317 3.16 -8.25 -11.68
CA GLU A 317 4.19 -8.86 -12.52
C GLU A 317 5.11 -9.81 -11.75
N GLN A 318 5.34 -9.57 -10.45
CA GLN A 318 6.15 -10.45 -9.60
C GLN A 318 5.42 -11.75 -9.17
N VAL A 319 4.10 -11.73 -9.13
CA VAL A 319 3.27 -12.83 -8.61
C VAL A 319 2.67 -13.68 -9.71
N VAL A 320 2.47 -13.09 -10.89
CA VAL A 320 1.77 -13.67 -12.03
C VAL A 320 2.80 -13.93 -13.14
N ASP A 321 2.90 -15.16 -13.61
CA ASP A 321 3.76 -15.46 -14.75
C ASP A 321 3.10 -15.05 -16.09
N GLU A 322 3.87 -15.05 -17.19
CA GLU A 322 3.38 -14.61 -18.51
C GLU A 322 2.13 -15.38 -18.95
N ARG A 323 2.02 -16.67 -18.66
CA ARG A 323 0.86 -17.50 -19.04
C ARG A 323 -0.36 -17.16 -18.17
N GLU A 324 -0.15 -16.98 -16.87
CA GLU A 324 -1.22 -16.55 -15.97
C GLU A 324 -1.70 -15.12 -16.30
N ALA A 325 -0.81 -14.25 -16.82
CA ALA A 325 -1.16 -12.91 -17.27
C ALA A 325 -2.04 -12.96 -18.54
N GLU A 326 -1.68 -13.79 -19.53
CA GLU A 326 -2.49 -14.02 -20.73
C GLU A 326 -3.88 -14.60 -20.39
N GLU A 327 -3.94 -15.60 -19.49
CA GLU A 327 -5.21 -16.14 -18.98
C GLU A 327 -6.05 -15.11 -18.25
N ALA A 328 -5.41 -14.20 -17.49
CA ALA A 328 -6.09 -13.12 -16.77
C ALA A 328 -6.68 -12.10 -17.74
N GLU A 329 -6.02 -11.81 -18.86
CA GLU A 329 -6.53 -10.92 -19.92
C GLU A 329 -7.75 -11.54 -20.64
N GLU A 330 -7.68 -12.83 -21.00
CA GLU A 330 -8.81 -13.56 -21.58
C GLU A 330 -10.00 -13.63 -20.61
N ASP A 331 -9.73 -13.91 -19.31
CA ASP A 331 -10.74 -13.90 -18.24
C ASP A 331 -11.38 -12.53 -18.10
N ALA A 332 -10.59 -11.44 -18.16
CA ALA A 332 -11.09 -10.06 -18.07
C ALA A 332 -12.04 -9.74 -19.25
N GLU A 333 -11.70 -10.12 -20.48
CA GLU A 333 -12.58 -9.95 -21.64
C GLU A 333 -13.88 -10.75 -21.48
N ARG A 334 -13.81 -11.98 -20.96
CA ARG A 334 -14.97 -12.84 -20.74
C ARG A 334 -15.89 -12.25 -19.66
N ILE A 335 -15.31 -11.69 -18.59
CA ILE A 335 -16.02 -11.00 -17.51
C ILE A 335 -16.76 -9.77 -18.06
N LEU A 336 -16.09 -8.95 -18.87
CA LEU A 336 -16.70 -7.78 -19.51
C LEU A 336 -17.87 -8.12 -20.45
N ARG A 337 -17.85 -9.31 -21.04
CA ARG A 337 -18.98 -9.82 -21.86
C ARG A 337 -20.15 -10.37 -21.03
N GLY A 338 -20.07 -10.33 -19.70
CA GLY A 338 -21.11 -10.83 -18.78
C GLY A 338 -21.09 -12.35 -18.55
N ASN A 339 -20.15 -13.08 -19.16
CA ASN A 339 -19.93 -14.51 -18.96
C ASN A 339 -19.01 -14.75 -17.76
N PHE A 340 -19.58 -14.57 -16.58
CA PHE A 340 -18.87 -14.56 -15.31
C PHE A 340 -19.56 -15.47 -14.29
N GLY A 341 -18.84 -16.45 -13.76
CA GLY A 341 -19.29 -17.43 -12.77
C GLY A 341 -18.66 -17.21 -11.38
N MET A 342 -19.14 -17.99 -10.39
CA MET A 342 -18.54 -18.00 -9.04
C MET A 342 -17.12 -18.59 -9.04
N ASP A 343 -16.78 -19.48 -10.00
CA ASP A 343 -15.41 -19.99 -10.16
C ASP A 343 -14.45 -18.89 -10.59
N ASP A 344 -14.90 -17.98 -11.49
CA ASP A 344 -14.11 -16.83 -11.92
C ASP A 344 -13.89 -15.86 -10.75
N LEU A 345 -14.93 -15.59 -9.94
CA LEU A 345 -14.81 -14.81 -8.73
C LEU A 345 -13.79 -15.41 -7.77
N LEU A 346 -13.84 -16.74 -7.56
CA LEU A 346 -12.89 -17.44 -6.70
C LEU A 346 -11.44 -17.32 -7.22
N LYS A 347 -11.26 -17.45 -8.55
CA LYS A 347 -9.95 -17.28 -9.20
C LYS A 347 -9.40 -15.87 -8.98
N GLN A 348 -10.23 -14.84 -9.17
CA GLN A 348 -9.85 -13.45 -8.92
C GLN A 348 -9.52 -13.18 -7.44
N LEU A 349 -10.31 -13.70 -6.50
CA LEU A 349 -10.05 -13.55 -5.07
C LEU A 349 -8.71 -14.17 -4.68
N ARG A 350 -8.39 -15.37 -5.18
CA ARG A 350 -7.10 -16.02 -4.93
C ARG A 350 -5.92 -15.25 -5.53
N MET A 351 -6.10 -14.69 -6.72
CA MET A 351 -5.08 -13.84 -7.34
C MET A 351 -4.80 -12.60 -6.49
N ILE A 352 -5.86 -11.93 -5.99
CA ILE A 352 -5.70 -10.79 -5.09
C ILE A 352 -4.99 -11.20 -3.78
N GLN A 353 -5.34 -12.36 -3.21
CA GLN A 353 -4.66 -12.88 -2.01
C GLN A 353 -3.17 -13.18 -2.23
N ARG A 354 -2.78 -13.60 -3.45
CA ARG A 354 -1.36 -13.81 -3.82
C ARG A 354 -0.60 -12.48 -3.91
N LEU A 355 -1.26 -11.38 -4.30
CA LEU A 355 -0.68 -10.02 -4.28
C LEU A 355 -0.43 -9.51 -2.85
N GLY A 356 -1.10 -10.10 -1.86
CA GLY A 356 -0.96 -9.79 -0.45
C GLY A 356 -2.29 -9.49 0.25
N PRO A 357 -2.26 -8.94 1.50
CA PRO A 357 -3.47 -8.53 2.19
C PRO A 357 -4.31 -7.60 1.34
N LEU A 358 -5.63 -7.87 1.26
CA LEU A 358 -6.56 -7.07 0.46
C LEU A 358 -6.50 -5.58 0.82
N ARG A 359 -6.28 -5.28 2.10
CA ARG A 359 -6.10 -3.92 2.61
C ARG A 359 -4.97 -3.19 1.90
N ASP A 360 -3.82 -3.85 1.71
CA ASP A 360 -2.64 -3.25 1.09
C ASP A 360 -2.84 -3.05 -0.42
N VAL A 361 -3.45 -4.03 -1.09
CA VAL A 361 -3.81 -3.91 -2.51
C VAL A 361 -4.77 -2.74 -2.73
N MET A 362 -5.82 -2.64 -1.88
CA MET A 362 -6.77 -1.53 -1.96
C MET A 362 -6.14 -0.17 -1.61
N ALA A 363 -5.19 -0.13 -0.68
CA ALA A 363 -4.48 1.11 -0.34
C ALA A 363 -3.63 1.65 -1.51
N LYS A 364 -3.15 0.76 -2.40
CA LYS A 364 -2.45 1.13 -3.64
C LYS A 364 -3.39 1.62 -4.75
N MET A 365 -4.71 1.34 -4.64
CA MET A 365 -5.70 1.79 -5.64
C MET A 365 -6.15 3.24 -5.38
N PRO A 366 -6.23 4.08 -6.42
CA PRO A 366 -6.67 5.47 -6.28
C PRO A 366 -8.09 5.57 -5.71
N GLY A 367 -8.27 6.36 -4.64
CA GLY A 367 -9.58 6.61 -4.03
C GLY A 367 -10.08 5.53 -3.07
N PHE A 368 -9.39 4.39 -2.94
CA PHE A 368 -9.80 3.28 -2.07
C PHE A 368 -9.13 3.27 -0.69
N GLY A 369 -8.18 4.18 -0.41
CA GLY A 369 -7.44 4.21 0.86
C GLY A 369 -8.34 4.22 2.11
N LYS A 370 -9.41 5.05 2.13
CA LYS A 370 -10.38 5.08 3.24
C LYS A 370 -11.21 3.80 3.37
N VAL A 371 -11.43 3.09 2.27
CA VAL A 371 -12.18 1.82 2.26
C VAL A 371 -11.30 0.69 2.77
N ALA A 372 -10.02 0.71 2.43
CA ALA A 372 -9.03 -0.26 2.87
C ALA A 372 -8.93 -0.37 4.41
N GLU A 373 -9.14 0.72 5.13
CA GLU A 373 -9.14 0.75 6.61
C GLU A 373 -10.26 -0.11 7.25
N HIS A 374 -11.35 -0.33 6.51
CA HIS A 374 -12.55 -1.03 7.00
C HIS A 374 -12.71 -2.44 6.42
N VAL A 375 -11.73 -2.93 5.65
CA VAL A 375 -11.77 -4.25 5.06
C VAL A 375 -11.33 -5.31 6.08
N ASP A 376 -12.22 -6.25 6.36
CA ASP A 376 -11.92 -7.43 7.16
C ASP A 376 -11.38 -8.54 6.23
N GLU A 377 -10.11 -8.89 6.37
CA GLU A 377 -9.47 -9.97 5.61
C GLU A 377 -10.14 -11.33 5.84
N GLY A 378 -10.77 -11.54 7.00
CA GLY A 378 -11.54 -12.74 7.31
C GLY A 378 -12.76 -12.93 6.39
N GLU A 379 -13.29 -11.85 5.82
CA GLU A 379 -14.45 -11.92 4.91
C GLU A 379 -14.13 -12.68 3.62
N LEU A 380 -12.91 -12.54 3.07
CA LEU A 380 -12.50 -13.27 1.86
C LEU A 380 -12.50 -14.78 2.08
N GLY A 381 -11.97 -15.24 3.22
CA GLY A 381 -11.99 -16.67 3.57
C GLY A 381 -13.42 -17.21 3.73
N LYS A 382 -14.35 -16.39 4.22
CA LYS A 382 -15.78 -16.75 4.31
C LYS A 382 -16.40 -16.93 2.93
N VAL A 383 -16.13 -16.00 2.01
CA VAL A 383 -16.61 -16.06 0.62
C VAL A 383 -16.04 -17.29 -0.08
N GLU A 384 -14.75 -17.55 0.07
CA GLU A 384 -14.08 -18.73 -0.50
C GLU A 384 -14.72 -20.04 0.01
N ALA A 385 -14.93 -20.18 1.32
CA ALA A 385 -15.57 -21.35 1.91
C ALA A 385 -17.00 -21.58 1.37
N MET A 386 -17.79 -20.52 1.20
CA MET A 386 -19.13 -20.61 0.62
C MET A 386 -19.10 -21.08 -0.84
N ILE A 387 -18.20 -20.51 -1.67
CA ILE A 387 -18.07 -20.90 -3.07
C ILE A 387 -17.56 -22.33 -3.20
N GLN A 388 -16.60 -22.75 -2.39
CA GLN A 388 -16.09 -24.14 -2.38
C GLN A 388 -17.18 -25.14 -1.99
N SER A 389 -18.14 -24.76 -1.15
CA SER A 389 -19.29 -25.59 -0.76
C SER A 389 -20.38 -25.70 -1.82
N MET A 390 -20.29 -24.94 -2.91
CA MET A 390 -21.19 -25.03 -4.07
C MET A 390 -20.78 -26.15 -5.01
N THR A 391 -21.74 -26.77 -5.68
CA THR A 391 -21.48 -27.71 -6.80
C THR A 391 -20.97 -26.96 -8.02
N LYS A 392 -20.34 -27.67 -8.97
CA LYS A 392 -19.88 -27.05 -10.24
C LYS A 392 -20.99 -26.37 -11.02
N ALA A 393 -22.21 -26.92 -11.00
CA ALA A 393 -23.38 -26.33 -11.66
C ALA A 393 -23.80 -25.02 -10.97
N GLU A 394 -23.82 -24.96 -9.65
CA GLU A 394 -24.17 -23.77 -8.87
C GLU A 394 -23.13 -22.67 -8.99
N ARG A 395 -21.85 -23.00 -9.17
CA ARG A 395 -20.79 -22.02 -9.41
C ARG A 395 -20.90 -21.40 -10.79
N ARG A 396 -21.29 -22.19 -11.80
CA ARG A 396 -21.51 -21.69 -13.18
C ARG A 396 -22.77 -20.85 -13.30
N ASP A 397 -23.86 -21.32 -12.66
CA ASP A 397 -25.15 -20.63 -12.67
C ASP A 397 -25.70 -20.45 -11.26
N PRO A 398 -25.32 -19.35 -10.59
CA PRO A 398 -25.81 -19.05 -9.24
C PRO A 398 -27.32 -18.73 -9.19
N GLU A 399 -28.00 -18.59 -10.34
CA GLU A 399 -29.45 -18.40 -10.38
C GLU A 399 -30.22 -19.64 -9.90
N CYS A 400 -29.62 -20.83 -10.04
CA CYS A 400 -30.22 -22.07 -9.59
C CYS A 400 -30.20 -22.25 -8.05
N ILE A 401 -29.53 -21.36 -7.29
CA ILE A 401 -29.44 -21.46 -5.84
C ILE A 401 -30.74 -21.00 -5.19
N ASP A 402 -31.56 -21.95 -4.84
CA ASP A 402 -32.78 -21.80 -4.06
C ASP A 402 -32.51 -21.83 -2.54
N ARG A 403 -33.56 -21.72 -1.75
CA ARG A 403 -33.48 -21.73 -0.28
C ARG A 403 -32.89 -23.03 0.28
N SER A 404 -33.18 -24.18 -0.34
CA SER A 404 -32.69 -25.49 0.09
C SER A 404 -31.20 -25.64 -0.19
N ARG A 405 -30.76 -25.24 -1.39
CA ARG A 405 -29.35 -25.24 -1.78
C ARG A 405 -28.53 -24.25 -0.95
N ALA A 406 -29.06 -23.06 -0.70
CA ALA A 406 -28.44 -22.08 0.19
C ALA A 406 -28.22 -22.62 1.60
N SER A 407 -29.20 -23.36 2.15
CA SER A 407 -29.08 -24.02 3.46
C SER A 407 -28.00 -25.11 3.47
N ARG A 408 -27.87 -25.89 2.39
CA ARG A 408 -26.84 -26.93 2.24
C ARG A 408 -25.45 -26.30 2.13
N ILE A 409 -25.30 -25.24 1.32
CA ILE A 409 -24.04 -24.49 1.15
C ILE A 409 -23.63 -23.87 2.49
N ALA A 410 -24.57 -23.28 3.22
CA ALA A 410 -24.35 -22.70 4.54
C ALA A 410 -23.78 -23.72 5.55
N ARG A 411 -24.38 -24.93 5.61
CA ARG A 411 -23.90 -26.02 6.46
C ARG A 411 -22.49 -26.49 6.06
N GLY A 412 -22.23 -26.63 4.75
CA GLY A 412 -20.93 -27.06 4.23
C GLY A 412 -19.81 -26.06 4.47
N SER A 413 -20.12 -24.76 4.48
CA SER A 413 -19.15 -23.68 4.71
C SER A 413 -19.06 -23.22 6.16
N GLY A 414 -19.88 -23.76 7.08
CA GLY A 414 -19.96 -23.30 8.47
C GLY A 414 -20.50 -21.86 8.60
N ARG A 415 -21.38 -21.42 7.66
CA ARG A 415 -21.92 -20.06 7.59
C ARG A 415 -23.43 -20.03 7.76
N GLN A 416 -23.99 -18.84 7.89
CA GLN A 416 -25.45 -18.65 7.95
C GLN A 416 -26.05 -18.67 6.54
N GLN A 417 -27.29 -19.16 6.43
CA GLN A 417 -28.00 -19.15 5.15
C GLN A 417 -28.21 -17.76 4.57
N SER A 418 -28.38 -16.74 5.42
CA SER A 418 -28.47 -15.34 5.01
C SER A 418 -27.23 -14.84 4.31
N GLU A 419 -26.03 -15.25 4.78
CA GLU A 419 -24.75 -14.87 4.17
C GLU A 419 -24.60 -15.44 2.76
N VAL A 420 -25.04 -16.70 2.55
CA VAL A 420 -25.03 -17.33 1.21
C VAL A 420 -25.99 -16.59 0.26
N VAL A 421 -27.20 -16.27 0.72
CA VAL A 421 -28.19 -15.52 -0.07
C VAL A 421 -27.66 -14.11 -0.42
N ASP A 422 -27.03 -13.44 0.53
CA ASP A 422 -26.44 -12.13 0.33
C ASP A 422 -25.27 -12.18 -0.66
N LEU A 423 -24.41 -13.21 -0.59
CA LEU A 423 -23.31 -13.42 -1.55
C LEU A 423 -23.87 -13.57 -2.97
N VAL A 424 -24.86 -14.44 -3.18
CA VAL A 424 -25.48 -14.67 -4.49
C VAL A 424 -26.13 -13.39 -5.02
N LYS A 425 -26.82 -12.63 -4.17
CA LYS A 425 -27.46 -11.35 -4.54
C LYS A 425 -26.42 -10.31 -4.98
N ARG A 426 -25.32 -10.16 -4.23
CA ARG A 426 -24.22 -9.23 -4.56
C ARG A 426 -23.52 -9.64 -5.85
N PHE A 427 -23.30 -10.95 -6.03
CA PHE A 427 -22.73 -11.48 -7.26
C PHE A 427 -23.58 -11.16 -8.50
N ARG A 428 -24.90 -11.31 -8.42
CA ARG A 428 -25.82 -10.93 -9.50
C ARG A 428 -25.72 -9.44 -9.84
N GLN A 429 -25.74 -8.58 -8.84
CA GLN A 429 -25.60 -7.13 -9.03
C GLN A 429 -24.27 -6.77 -9.70
N MET A 430 -23.19 -7.42 -9.29
CA MET A 430 -21.87 -7.24 -9.91
C MET A 430 -21.87 -7.71 -11.38
N ARG A 431 -22.45 -8.88 -11.68
CA ARG A 431 -22.56 -9.42 -13.04
C ARG A 431 -23.36 -8.49 -13.96
N GLU A 432 -24.48 -7.96 -13.47
CA GLU A 432 -25.32 -6.99 -14.21
C GLU A 432 -24.54 -5.70 -14.48
N LEU A 433 -23.78 -5.20 -13.51
CA LEU A 433 -22.95 -4.00 -13.66
C LEU A 433 -21.84 -4.22 -14.69
N MET A 434 -21.13 -5.36 -14.63
CA MET A 434 -20.06 -5.69 -15.58
C MET A 434 -20.60 -5.86 -17.02
N ALA A 435 -21.73 -6.53 -17.18
CA ALA A 435 -22.39 -6.64 -18.48
C ALA A 435 -22.84 -5.28 -19.04
N ALA A 436 -23.28 -4.36 -18.18
CA ALA A 436 -23.65 -3.00 -18.59
C ALA A 436 -22.43 -2.15 -19.03
N ILE A 437 -21.26 -2.40 -18.45
CA ILE A 437 -20.00 -1.71 -18.81
C ILE A 437 -19.41 -2.27 -20.10
N GLY A 438 -19.47 -3.59 -20.30
CA GLY A 438 -18.86 -4.30 -21.45
C GLY A 438 -19.66 -4.29 -22.74
N GLY A 439 -20.93 -3.84 -22.73
CA GLY A 439 -21.75 -3.73 -23.94
C GLY A 439 -21.40 -2.52 -24.82
N ASP A 440 -21.61 -2.62 -26.14
CA ASP A 440 -21.31 -1.58 -27.16
C ASP A 440 -21.95 -0.19 -26.88
N GLY A 441 -22.79 -0.08 -25.85
CA GLY A 441 -23.45 1.15 -25.39
C GLY A 441 -23.05 1.60 -23.98
N GLY A 442 -22.02 1.01 -23.36
CA GLY A 442 -21.68 1.20 -21.93
C GLY A 442 -21.48 2.66 -21.50
N ALA A 443 -20.89 3.49 -22.35
CA ALA A 443 -20.73 4.92 -22.08
C ALA A 443 -22.06 5.71 -22.12
N GLY A 444 -23.06 5.24 -22.88
CA GLY A 444 -24.37 5.90 -23.01
C GLY A 444 -25.40 5.46 -21.96
N LEU A 445 -25.27 4.24 -21.42
CA LEU A 445 -26.18 3.71 -20.42
C LEU A 445 -25.86 4.23 -18.99
N LEU A 446 -24.57 4.38 -18.69
CA LEU A 446 -24.09 4.98 -17.42
C LEU A 446 -24.61 6.42 -17.25
N SER A 447 -24.79 7.19 -18.34
CA SER A 447 -25.32 8.54 -18.29
C SER A 447 -26.84 8.61 -18.00
N ARG A 448 -27.56 7.49 -18.16
CA ARG A 448 -29.03 7.42 -17.98
C ARG A 448 -29.48 6.92 -16.60
N MET A 449 -28.57 6.40 -15.78
CA MET A 449 -28.93 5.93 -14.43
C MET A 449 -28.99 7.11 -13.45
N PRO A 450 -30.10 7.29 -12.69
CA PRO A 450 -30.22 8.39 -11.71
C PRO A 450 -29.18 8.25 -10.62
N GLY A 451 -28.25 9.20 -10.54
CA GLY A 451 -27.15 9.24 -9.55
C GLY A 451 -25.77 8.97 -10.15
N MET A 452 -25.64 8.36 -11.33
CA MET A 452 -24.35 8.03 -11.95
C MET A 452 -23.75 9.19 -12.78
N ASN A 453 -24.49 10.23 -13.08
CA ASN A 453 -23.98 11.45 -13.74
C ASN A 453 -22.87 12.18 -12.93
N ARG A 454 -22.78 11.89 -11.63
CA ARG A 454 -21.66 12.37 -10.79
C ARG A 454 -20.39 11.53 -10.94
N LEU A 455 -20.50 10.28 -11.41
CA LEU A 455 -19.37 9.38 -11.63
C LEU A 455 -18.68 9.61 -13.00
N ALA A 456 -19.47 9.89 -14.03
CA ALA A 456 -18.91 10.13 -15.38
C ALA A 456 -18.07 11.42 -15.47
N GLY A 457 -18.28 12.37 -14.53
CA GLY A 457 -17.50 13.61 -14.43
C GLY A 457 -16.26 13.55 -13.54
N ALA A 458 -16.10 12.50 -12.71
CA ALA A 458 -15.07 12.42 -11.68
C ALA A 458 -14.09 11.24 -11.83
N GLY A 459 -14.17 10.47 -12.91
CA GLY A 459 -13.16 9.42 -13.24
C GLY A 459 -13.01 8.31 -12.19
N GLY A 460 -14.04 8.01 -11.37
CA GLY A 460 -13.92 6.97 -10.35
C GLY A 460 -15.25 6.28 -10.00
N ILE A 461 -15.16 4.98 -9.73
CA ILE A 461 -16.26 4.16 -9.17
C ILE A 461 -16.47 4.59 -7.72
N ASP A 462 -17.73 4.82 -7.30
CA ASP A 462 -18.05 5.18 -5.91
C ASP A 462 -17.61 4.06 -4.95
N PRO A 463 -16.66 4.32 -4.03
CA PRO A 463 -16.17 3.33 -3.09
C PRO A 463 -17.27 2.71 -2.21
N SER A 464 -18.40 3.41 -2.02
CA SER A 464 -19.51 2.91 -1.22
C SER A 464 -20.22 1.69 -1.83
N MET A 465 -20.09 1.47 -3.14
CA MET A 465 -20.61 0.26 -3.80
C MET A 465 -19.79 -1.00 -3.47
N LEU A 466 -18.46 -0.87 -3.28
CA LEU A 466 -17.59 -1.97 -2.86
C LEU A 466 -17.56 -2.15 -1.33
N ALA A 467 -17.77 -1.11 -0.54
CA ALA A 467 -17.98 -1.21 0.90
C ALA A 467 -19.20 -2.06 1.27
N GLY A 468 -20.12 -2.27 0.34
CA GLY A 468 -21.22 -3.24 0.46
C GLY A 468 -20.78 -4.72 0.45
N LEU A 469 -19.51 -5.03 0.15
CA LEU A 469 -18.95 -6.39 0.23
C LEU A 469 -18.51 -6.77 1.66
N GLY A 470 -18.19 -5.77 2.51
CA GLY A 470 -18.04 -5.96 3.96
C GLY A 470 -19.39 -5.98 4.65
N GLY A 471 -19.63 -6.94 5.54
CA GLY A 471 -20.92 -7.18 6.19
C GLY A 471 -21.50 -5.96 6.95
N PRO A 472 -22.78 -5.97 7.31
CA PRO A 472 -23.44 -4.84 7.93
C PRO A 472 -22.88 -4.62 9.34
N THR A 473 -22.09 -3.56 9.53
CA THR A 473 -21.86 -3.05 10.88
C THR A 473 -23.19 -2.55 11.42
N GLY A 474 -23.67 -3.14 12.52
CA GLY A 474 -25.00 -2.95 13.06
C GLY A 474 -25.43 -1.51 13.43
N ARG A 475 -24.60 -0.50 13.21
CA ARG A 475 -24.91 0.91 13.46
C ARG A 475 -25.55 1.65 12.28
N ALA A 476 -25.31 1.24 11.02
CA ALA A 476 -25.91 1.90 9.87
C ALA A 476 -27.41 1.60 9.71
N ARG A 477 -27.89 0.47 10.23
CA ARG A 477 -29.29 0.04 10.13
C ARG A 477 -30.25 0.87 11.02
N THR A 478 -29.77 1.39 12.15
CA THR A 478 -30.58 2.21 13.07
C THR A 478 -30.80 3.64 12.58
N LEU A 479 -29.84 4.23 11.86
CA LEU A 479 -29.97 5.60 11.33
C LEU A 479 -30.86 5.67 10.08
N SER A 480 -30.83 4.65 9.23
CA SER A 480 -31.69 4.55 8.04
C SER A 480 -33.18 4.31 8.43
N ALA A 481 -33.42 3.41 9.38
CA ALA A 481 -34.77 3.13 9.85
C ALA A 481 -35.45 4.36 10.54
N THR A 482 -34.65 5.15 11.27
CA THR A 482 -35.14 6.38 11.92
C THR A 482 -35.42 7.50 10.91
N ALA A 483 -34.62 7.62 9.84
CA ALA A 483 -34.84 8.59 8.77
C ALA A 483 -36.09 8.24 7.94
N GLU A 484 -36.32 6.97 7.67
CA GLU A 484 -37.50 6.49 6.93
C GLU A 484 -38.76 6.59 7.76
N ALA A 485 -38.70 6.31 9.06
CA ALA A 485 -39.81 6.53 10.00
C ALA A 485 -40.17 8.02 10.11
N ARG A 486 -39.19 8.92 10.16
CA ARG A 486 -39.46 10.39 10.13
C ARG A 486 -40.07 10.84 8.81
N ARG A 487 -39.65 10.34 7.66
CA ARG A 487 -40.28 10.63 6.35
C ARG A 487 -41.72 10.13 6.28
N ARG A 488 -42.00 8.92 6.79
CA ARG A 488 -43.38 8.39 6.86
C ARG A 488 -44.28 9.20 7.79
N GLN A 489 -43.79 9.68 8.93
CA GLN A 489 -44.51 10.57 9.83
C GLN A 489 -44.80 11.94 9.21
N GLN A 490 -43.84 12.54 8.53
CA GLN A 490 -44.05 13.83 7.83
C GLN A 490 -45.04 13.70 6.67
N ALA A 491 -45.00 12.59 5.92
CA ALA A 491 -45.98 12.34 4.84
C ALA A 491 -47.39 12.13 5.39
N LYS A 492 -47.54 11.41 6.54
CA LYS A 492 -48.84 11.28 7.23
C LYS A 492 -49.39 12.64 7.74
N LYS A 493 -48.48 13.50 8.26
CA LYS A 493 -48.90 14.84 8.74
C LYS A 493 -49.37 15.73 7.58
N LYS A 494 -48.63 15.78 6.46
CA LYS A 494 -49.02 16.50 5.25
C LYS A 494 -50.37 16.03 4.68
N ARG A 495 -50.64 14.71 4.66
CA ARG A 495 -51.94 14.16 4.22
C ARG A 495 -53.08 14.56 5.17
N LYS A 496 -52.86 14.58 6.49
CA LYS A 496 -53.88 15.04 7.46
C LYS A 496 -54.19 16.54 7.30
N ASP A 497 -53.17 17.36 7.10
CA ASP A 497 -53.33 18.80 6.93
C ASP A 497 -54.02 19.14 5.59
N ALA A 498 -53.70 18.43 4.52
CA ALA A 498 -54.39 18.56 3.22
C ALA A 498 -55.87 18.14 3.30
N ASN A 499 -56.17 17.06 4.03
CA ASN A 499 -57.58 16.65 4.26
C ASN A 499 -58.35 17.64 5.15
N LYS A 500 -57.69 18.25 6.14
CA LYS A 500 -58.29 19.29 6.99
C LYS A 500 -58.58 20.56 6.19
N ALA A 501 -57.67 20.95 5.27
CA ALA A 501 -57.86 22.07 4.36
C ALA A 501 -59.04 21.84 3.38
N ARG A 502 -59.15 20.62 2.81
CA ARG A 502 -60.29 20.23 1.93
C ARG A 502 -61.64 20.23 2.65
N LYS A 503 -61.67 19.80 3.95
CA LYS A 503 -62.93 19.86 4.74
C LYS A 503 -63.33 21.30 5.12
N LYS A 504 -62.32 22.21 5.30
CA LYS A 504 -62.63 23.65 5.55
C LYS A 504 -63.14 24.36 4.30
N GLY A 505 -62.66 24.00 3.09
CA GLY A 505 -63.13 24.58 1.84
C GLY A 505 -64.49 24.09 1.35
N ARG A 506 -65.03 22.99 1.92
CA ARG A 506 -66.41 22.51 1.64
C ARG A 506 -67.50 23.04 2.60
N ARG A 507 -67.13 23.89 3.58
CA ARG A 507 -68.07 24.51 4.57
C ARG A 507 -68.18 26.04 4.41
N ARG A 508 -67.70 26.56 3.28
CA ARG A 508 -67.99 27.93 2.81
C ARG A 508 -68.82 27.90 1.55
#